data_96849f66ef67b35d8ec26e041cc6937b
#
_entry.id   96849f66ef67b35d8ec26e041cc6937b
#
_cell.length_a   1.000
_cell.length_b   1.000
_cell.length_c   1.000
_cell.angle_alpha   90.00
_cell.angle_beta   90.00
_cell.angle_gamma   90.00
#
_symmetry.space_group_name_H-M   'P 1'
#
loop_
_entity.id
_entity.type
_entity.pdbx_description
1 polymer ?
#
loop_
_entity_poly.entity_id
_entity_poly.type
_entity_poly.pdbx_seq_one_letter_code
_entity_poly.pdbx_strand_id
1 'polypeptide(L)'
;MFPMTEPEKLTPMMQQYFEVRRGLPRDTLLLFRLGDFYELFFDDAVVASRLLGLTLTRRQEHPMAGLPHHAVDTYVGKLLAAGKKVAICDQDEPAQAGKLVRRRLTRILSSGTTLAANQLDAARNRYLCALSLDKAGLHAAWIELSTGEFKVATAPAIGDLLPALTSLDPAELLLAEGDLERWRAAPHDQAPTHALHAFAAGRTVTELPAYRFETAPGARLVAEAIGVLNLQGFGLGSDHPALGPAGALVGYATDNLCARPENLRSLQEYRSARTLLLDPATLRNLEIFASVRGGRPGSLLSAIDGTATSAGARLLERWLAAPSLELPEIRRRHALVGEFIAQPARLAELAGSLAGVRDIPRILGRLQNRLRNPRELCGVRDTLARIPEIGASLGALGPHSAALRGRLHELPDLRDLLAGALADEPPADVSEGNFVRAGYDGELDRMRALMSGNKAWLADLERGEQERTGIRSLKVRYTNNFGYYIEVTKSNLHLVPSDYVRRQTTVGASAT
;
A
#
# COMPACT_ATOMS: atom_id res chain seq x y z
N MET A 1 -17.76 17.98 21.77
CA MET A 1 -19.07 17.30 21.69
C MET A 1 -20.08 18.33 21.22
N PHE A 2 -20.31 18.45 19.90
CA PHE A 2 -21.37 19.34 19.41
C PHE A 2 -22.71 18.61 19.55
N PRO A 3 -23.77 19.26 20.04
CA PRO A 3 -25.07 18.65 20.13
C PRO A 3 -25.58 18.35 18.73
N MET A 4 -26.10 17.15 18.52
CA MET A 4 -26.87 16.79 17.33
C MET A 4 -28.15 17.62 17.35
N THR A 5 -28.11 18.81 16.80
CA THR A 5 -29.32 19.55 16.44
C THR A 5 -30.04 18.82 15.32
N GLU A 6 -31.36 18.76 15.40
CA GLU A 6 -32.29 18.09 14.48
C GLU A 6 -31.92 18.30 12.99
N PRO A 7 -32.23 17.33 12.11
CA PRO A 7 -31.80 17.34 10.73
C PRO A 7 -32.56 18.43 9.96
N GLU A 8 -32.01 19.64 9.91
CA GLU A 8 -32.22 20.49 8.75
C GLU A 8 -31.92 19.63 7.51
N LYS A 9 -32.76 19.69 6.49
CA LYS A 9 -32.73 18.87 5.28
C LYS A 9 -31.30 18.73 4.70
N LEU A 10 -30.56 17.73 5.19
CA LEU A 10 -29.23 17.42 4.71
C LEU A 10 -29.30 17.22 3.19
N THR A 11 -28.40 17.84 2.46
CA THR A 11 -28.29 17.57 1.01
C THR A 11 -28.02 16.08 0.78
N PRO A 12 -28.48 15.49 -0.33
CA PRO A 12 -28.23 14.06 -0.62
C PRO A 12 -26.76 13.64 -0.52
N MET A 13 -25.83 14.53 -0.86
CA MET A 13 -24.39 14.31 -0.72
C MET A 13 -23.97 14.23 0.75
N MET A 14 -24.48 15.11 1.63
CA MET A 14 -24.18 15.07 3.05
C MET A 14 -24.80 13.87 3.75
N GLN A 15 -25.91 13.35 3.25
CA GLN A 15 -26.49 12.09 3.73
C GLN A 15 -25.53 10.92 3.49
N GLN A 16 -24.95 10.80 2.26
CA GLN A 16 -23.91 9.81 1.97
C GLN A 16 -22.67 9.98 2.84
N TYR A 17 -22.23 11.23 3.08
CA TYR A 17 -21.09 11.50 3.95
C TYR A 17 -21.33 10.96 5.37
N PHE A 18 -22.46 11.27 5.98
CA PHE A 18 -22.78 10.80 7.33
C PHE A 18 -23.02 9.30 7.40
N GLU A 19 -23.57 8.68 6.36
CA GLU A 19 -23.69 7.22 6.27
C GLU A 19 -22.31 6.55 6.36
N VAL A 20 -21.35 6.99 5.56
CA VAL A 20 -19.96 6.49 5.61
C VAL A 20 -19.32 6.82 6.96
N ARG A 21 -19.46 8.06 7.46
CA ARG A 21 -18.82 8.52 8.69
C ARG A 21 -19.27 7.73 9.94
N ARG A 22 -20.52 7.31 10.00
CA ARG A 22 -21.06 6.51 11.12
C ARG A 22 -20.40 5.13 11.24
N GLY A 23 -19.95 4.56 10.13
CA GLY A 23 -19.24 3.27 10.09
C GLY A 23 -17.76 3.35 10.44
N LEU A 24 -17.20 4.57 10.63
CA LEU A 24 -15.76 4.74 10.86
C LEU A 24 -15.45 4.98 12.34
N PRO A 25 -14.28 4.49 12.82
CA PRO A 25 -13.75 4.84 14.13
C PRO A 25 -13.60 6.38 14.29
N ARG A 26 -13.72 6.86 15.53
CA ARG A 26 -13.67 8.31 15.83
C ARG A 26 -12.32 8.95 15.51
N ASP A 27 -11.23 8.20 15.61
CA ASP A 27 -9.84 8.61 15.34
C ASP A 27 -9.45 8.63 13.85
N THR A 28 -10.40 8.29 12.96
CA THR A 28 -10.18 8.18 11.51
C THR A 28 -10.68 9.42 10.78
N LEU A 29 -9.81 10.07 10.00
CA LEU A 29 -10.17 11.19 9.14
C LEU A 29 -10.79 10.69 7.83
N LEU A 30 -11.94 11.24 7.43
CA LEU A 30 -12.63 10.84 6.20
C LEU A 30 -12.28 11.77 5.03
N LEU A 31 -11.58 11.25 4.04
CA LEU A 31 -11.36 11.86 2.73
C LEU A 31 -12.50 11.47 1.79
N PHE A 32 -13.38 12.42 1.50
CA PHE A 32 -14.60 12.20 0.73
C PHE A 32 -14.47 12.80 -0.67
N ARG A 33 -14.50 11.97 -1.73
CA ARG A 33 -14.26 12.41 -3.10
C ARG A 33 -15.39 13.27 -3.64
N LEU A 34 -15.04 14.47 -4.12
CA LEU A 34 -15.95 15.41 -4.79
C LEU A 34 -15.26 15.97 -6.04
N GLY A 35 -15.57 15.39 -7.19
CA GLY A 35 -14.91 15.76 -8.45
C GLY A 35 -13.40 15.51 -8.38
N ASP A 36 -12.60 16.55 -8.61
CA ASP A 36 -11.13 16.47 -8.62
C ASP A 36 -10.48 16.64 -7.25
N PHE A 37 -11.30 16.73 -6.18
CA PHE A 37 -10.81 16.92 -4.83
C PHE A 37 -11.29 15.81 -3.89
N TYR A 38 -10.50 15.54 -2.85
CA TYR A 38 -10.99 14.95 -1.62
C TYR A 38 -11.26 16.06 -0.64
N GLU A 39 -12.47 16.11 -0.12
CA GLU A 39 -12.90 17.08 0.88
C GLU A 39 -13.04 16.43 2.25
N LEU A 40 -12.62 17.15 3.26
CA LEU A 40 -12.82 16.82 4.68
C LEU A 40 -13.79 17.84 5.25
N PHE A 41 -14.64 17.41 6.18
CA PHE A 41 -15.66 18.25 6.80
C PHE A 41 -15.53 18.24 8.33
N PHE A 42 -16.12 19.23 8.98
CA PHE A 42 -16.21 19.33 10.43
C PHE A 42 -14.84 19.28 11.13
N ASP A 43 -14.73 18.50 12.21
CA ASP A 43 -13.50 18.35 12.99
C ASP A 43 -12.35 17.74 12.15
N ASP A 44 -12.67 16.83 11.21
CA ASP A 44 -11.68 16.26 10.30
C ASP A 44 -11.00 17.35 9.46
N ALA A 45 -11.76 18.35 8.99
CA ALA A 45 -11.21 19.47 8.23
C ALA A 45 -10.27 20.35 9.08
N VAL A 46 -10.65 20.62 10.33
CA VAL A 46 -9.83 21.41 11.26
C VAL A 46 -8.52 20.70 11.59
N VAL A 47 -8.58 19.39 11.87
CA VAL A 47 -7.39 18.57 12.14
C VAL A 47 -6.49 18.50 10.93
N ALA A 48 -7.03 18.19 9.76
CA ALA A 48 -6.26 18.08 8.52
C ALA A 48 -5.63 19.42 8.10
N SER A 49 -6.39 20.53 8.19
CA SER A 49 -5.88 21.88 7.91
C SER A 49 -4.63 22.19 8.75
N ARG A 50 -4.68 21.89 10.04
CA ARG A 50 -3.56 22.13 10.97
C ARG A 50 -2.35 21.26 10.65
N LEU A 51 -2.55 19.97 10.39
CA LEU A 51 -1.46 19.01 10.15
C LEU A 51 -0.81 19.15 8.77
N LEU A 52 -1.59 19.53 7.76
CA LEU A 52 -1.18 19.57 6.37
C LEU A 52 -0.91 20.97 5.83
N GLY A 53 -1.25 22.02 6.60
CA GLY A 53 -1.18 23.41 6.15
C GLY A 53 -2.22 23.75 5.06
N LEU A 54 -3.37 23.06 5.04
CA LEU A 54 -4.43 23.32 4.08
C LEU A 54 -5.26 24.53 4.49
N THR A 55 -5.75 25.27 3.50
CA THR A 55 -6.69 26.36 3.73
C THR A 55 -8.00 25.82 4.28
N LEU A 56 -8.38 26.28 5.49
CA LEU A 56 -9.68 25.98 6.06
C LEU A 56 -10.71 26.92 5.46
N THR A 57 -11.69 26.36 4.77
CA THR A 57 -12.82 27.09 4.17
C THR A 57 -14.13 26.69 4.83
N ARG A 58 -15.25 27.17 4.32
CA ARG A 58 -16.58 26.77 4.78
C ARG A 58 -17.43 26.36 3.58
N ARG A 59 -18.20 25.30 3.77
CA ARG A 59 -19.28 24.93 2.87
C ARG A 59 -20.59 25.02 3.65
N GLN A 60 -21.44 25.96 3.26
CA GLN A 60 -22.55 26.42 4.10
C GLN A 60 -21.97 26.89 5.46
N GLU A 61 -22.48 26.38 6.58
CA GLU A 61 -22.01 26.71 7.95
C GLU A 61 -20.85 25.82 8.45
N HIS A 62 -20.43 24.78 7.68
CA HIS A 62 -19.50 23.77 8.17
C HIS A 62 -18.06 24.01 7.72
N PRO A 63 -17.06 23.83 8.61
CA PRO A 63 -15.65 23.85 8.24
C PRO A 63 -15.37 22.78 7.18
N MET A 64 -14.57 23.14 6.18
CA MET A 64 -14.17 22.28 5.07
C MET A 64 -12.72 22.55 4.70
N ALA A 65 -11.98 21.48 4.37
CA ALA A 65 -10.68 21.55 3.75
C ALA A 65 -10.63 20.57 2.59
N GLY A 66 -9.95 20.93 1.51
CA GLY A 66 -9.85 20.10 0.31
C GLY A 66 -8.41 19.87 -0.13
N LEU A 67 -8.15 18.72 -0.72
CA LEU A 67 -6.88 18.40 -1.34
C LEU A 67 -7.09 17.76 -2.72
N PRO A 68 -6.20 18.05 -3.71
CA PRO A 68 -6.33 17.49 -5.04
C PRO A 68 -6.20 15.96 -5.02
N HIS A 69 -7.08 15.26 -5.76
CA HIS A 69 -7.10 13.80 -5.72
C HIS A 69 -5.80 13.15 -6.20
N HIS A 70 -5.15 13.72 -7.22
CA HIS A 70 -3.89 13.21 -7.75
C HIS A 70 -2.71 13.32 -6.76
N ALA A 71 -2.83 14.16 -5.73
CA ALA A 71 -1.81 14.35 -4.71
C ALA A 71 -2.15 13.63 -3.37
N VAL A 72 -3.25 12.89 -3.30
CA VAL A 72 -3.78 12.28 -2.06
C VAL A 72 -2.74 11.47 -1.31
N ASP A 73 -1.95 10.64 -1.98
CA ASP A 73 -0.98 9.76 -1.34
C ASP A 73 0.09 10.52 -0.55
N THR A 74 0.53 11.68 -1.05
CA THR A 74 1.50 12.54 -0.35
C THR A 74 0.90 13.11 0.94
N TYR A 75 -0.35 13.55 0.91
CA TYR A 75 -1.05 14.08 2.08
C TYR A 75 -1.39 12.98 3.09
N VAL A 76 -1.83 11.83 2.62
CA VAL A 76 -2.07 10.65 3.45
C VAL A 76 -0.80 10.24 4.18
N GLY A 77 0.35 10.19 3.50
CA GLY A 77 1.62 9.89 4.15
C GLY A 77 1.94 10.80 5.33
N LYS A 78 1.67 12.11 5.22
CA LYS A 78 1.85 13.07 6.33
C LYS A 78 0.86 12.82 7.49
N LEU A 79 -0.39 12.47 7.19
CA LEU A 79 -1.39 12.16 8.22
C LEU A 79 -1.04 10.87 8.98
N LEU A 80 -0.61 9.83 8.25
CA LEU A 80 -0.14 8.58 8.86
C LEU A 80 1.10 8.79 9.74
N ALA A 81 2.05 9.62 9.29
CA ALA A 81 3.23 10.00 10.08
C ALA A 81 2.86 10.79 11.35
N ALA A 82 1.73 11.53 11.33
CA ALA A 82 1.16 12.18 12.50
C ALA A 82 0.27 11.25 13.37
N GLY A 83 0.31 9.93 13.11
CA GLY A 83 -0.45 8.92 13.86
C GLY A 83 -1.97 8.93 13.60
N LYS A 84 -2.43 9.53 12.51
CA LYS A 84 -3.86 9.55 12.14
C LYS A 84 -4.20 8.39 11.22
N LYS A 85 -5.40 7.83 11.37
CA LYS A 85 -5.99 6.92 10.38
C LYS A 85 -6.75 7.72 9.34
N VAL A 86 -6.80 7.23 8.12
CA VAL A 86 -7.41 7.93 6.98
C VAL A 86 -8.31 6.98 6.22
N ALA A 87 -9.60 7.29 6.16
CA ALA A 87 -10.57 6.58 5.32
C ALA A 87 -10.70 7.28 3.96
N ILE A 88 -10.60 6.53 2.88
CA ILE A 88 -10.76 7.03 1.52
C ILE A 88 -12.12 6.58 0.98
N CYS A 89 -12.94 7.55 0.62
CA CYS A 89 -14.25 7.34 0.03
C CYS A 89 -14.25 7.87 -1.41
N ASP A 90 -14.26 6.96 -2.37
CA ASP A 90 -14.21 7.26 -3.80
C ASP A 90 -15.58 7.25 -4.48
N GLN A 91 -15.66 7.88 -5.65
CA GLN A 91 -16.79 7.79 -6.54
C GLN A 91 -16.82 6.41 -7.21
N ASP A 92 -17.95 5.71 -7.12
CA ASP A 92 -18.14 4.35 -7.64
C ASP A 92 -18.58 4.35 -9.12
N GLU A 93 -18.95 5.53 -9.64
CA GLU A 93 -19.42 5.74 -11.02
C GLU A 93 -18.96 7.09 -11.56
N PRO A 94 -18.81 7.24 -12.89
CA PRO A 94 -18.54 8.52 -13.51
C PRO A 94 -19.63 9.55 -13.20
N ALA A 95 -19.24 10.81 -13.03
CA ALA A 95 -20.19 11.89 -12.80
C ALA A 95 -21.15 12.05 -14.01
N GLN A 96 -22.45 12.02 -13.76
CA GLN A 96 -23.50 12.26 -14.73
C GLN A 96 -24.27 13.53 -14.33
N ALA A 97 -24.55 14.38 -15.31
CA ALA A 97 -25.31 15.61 -15.06
C ALA A 97 -26.71 15.29 -14.50
N GLY A 98 -27.07 15.95 -13.40
CA GLY A 98 -28.38 15.79 -12.75
C GLY A 98 -28.54 14.55 -11.89
N LYS A 99 -27.53 13.67 -11.77
CA LYS A 99 -27.55 12.51 -10.88
C LYS A 99 -26.58 12.67 -9.72
N LEU A 100 -27.00 12.23 -8.54
CA LEU A 100 -26.12 12.13 -7.38
C LEU A 100 -25.15 10.96 -7.61
N VAL A 101 -23.86 11.24 -7.74
CA VAL A 101 -22.81 10.22 -7.86
C VAL A 101 -22.75 9.41 -6.58
N ARG A 102 -22.79 8.09 -6.71
CA ARG A 102 -22.62 7.16 -5.59
C ARG A 102 -21.16 7.12 -5.16
N ARG A 103 -20.95 7.06 -3.84
CA ARG A 103 -19.61 6.99 -3.24
C ARG A 103 -19.52 5.81 -2.31
N ARG A 104 -18.34 5.21 -2.25
CA ARG A 104 -18.09 4.03 -1.45
C ARG A 104 -16.75 4.19 -0.72
N LEU A 105 -16.71 3.69 0.52
CA LEU A 105 -15.46 3.49 1.24
C LEU A 105 -14.62 2.46 0.49
N THR A 106 -13.44 2.86 0.04
CA THR A 106 -12.54 1.99 -0.73
C THR A 106 -11.45 1.39 0.13
N ARG A 107 -10.97 2.12 1.13
CA ARG A 107 -9.96 1.66 2.08
C ARG A 107 -9.84 2.57 3.29
N ILE A 108 -9.36 2.01 4.39
CA ILE A 108 -8.89 2.74 5.56
C ILE A 108 -7.38 2.51 5.66
N LEU A 109 -6.63 3.57 5.80
CA LEU A 109 -5.17 3.53 5.90
C LEU A 109 -4.76 3.85 7.33
N SER A 110 -3.90 3.02 7.89
CA SER A 110 -3.26 3.23 9.18
C SER A 110 -1.74 3.10 9.04
N SER A 111 -1.01 3.37 10.11
CA SER A 111 0.45 3.21 10.08
C SER A 111 0.90 1.78 9.77
N GLY A 112 0.10 0.76 10.11
CA GLY A 112 0.41 -0.65 9.87
C GLY A 112 -0.19 -1.24 8.60
N THR A 113 -1.15 -0.57 7.92
CA THR A 113 -1.89 -1.16 6.79
C THR A 113 -1.66 -0.48 5.45
N THR A 114 -0.74 0.48 5.36
CA THR A 114 -0.42 1.13 4.07
C THR A 114 0.33 0.19 3.13
N LEU A 115 -0.02 0.26 1.84
CA LEU A 115 0.61 -0.50 0.74
C LEU A 115 1.24 0.42 -0.31
N ALA A 116 0.94 1.72 -0.28
CA ALA A 116 1.39 2.67 -1.27
C ALA A 116 2.93 2.79 -1.27
N ALA A 117 3.55 2.68 -2.45
CA ALA A 117 5.00 2.63 -2.58
C ALA A 117 5.70 3.89 -2.04
N ASN A 118 5.09 5.06 -2.19
CA ASN A 118 5.60 6.34 -1.71
C ASN A 118 5.41 6.58 -0.20
N GLN A 119 4.72 5.67 0.49
CA GLN A 119 4.49 5.71 1.94
C GLN A 119 5.33 4.66 2.68
N LEU A 120 6.03 3.79 1.95
CA LEU A 120 6.86 2.72 2.50
C LEU A 120 8.35 3.04 2.28
N ASP A 121 9.15 2.88 3.33
CA ASP A 121 10.59 2.84 3.17
C ASP A 121 10.98 1.58 2.39
N ALA A 122 11.72 1.74 1.29
CA ALA A 122 12.11 0.63 0.44
C ALA A 122 13.03 -0.37 1.18
N ALA A 123 13.87 0.11 2.08
CA ALA A 123 14.86 -0.67 2.82
C ALA A 123 14.34 -1.26 4.13
N ARG A 124 13.11 -0.92 4.57
CA ARG A 124 12.54 -1.36 5.84
C ARG A 124 11.22 -2.08 5.68
N ASN A 125 10.99 -3.07 6.54
CA ASN A 125 9.67 -3.69 6.70
C ASN A 125 8.78 -2.78 7.56
N ARG A 126 7.46 -2.89 7.35
CA ARG A 126 6.47 -2.16 8.11
C ARG A 126 5.46 -3.12 8.71
N TYR A 127 5.70 -3.48 9.96
CA TYR A 127 4.91 -4.50 10.62
C TYR A 127 3.67 -3.94 11.31
N LEU A 128 2.56 -4.65 11.16
CA LEU A 128 1.38 -4.57 12.01
C LEU A 128 1.45 -5.77 12.96
N CYS A 129 1.34 -5.54 14.26
CA CYS A 129 1.47 -6.58 15.28
C CYS A 129 0.25 -6.60 16.19
N ALA A 130 -0.21 -7.77 16.60
CA ALA A 130 -1.24 -7.95 17.61
C ALA A 130 -0.70 -8.76 18.79
N LEU A 131 -1.08 -8.37 20.00
CA LEU A 131 -0.63 -8.98 21.24
C LEU A 131 -1.82 -9.38 22.11
N SER A 132 -1.68 -10.49 22.80
CA SER A 132 -2.53 -10.86 23.94
C SER A 132 -1.69 -11.45 25.06
N LEU A 133 -2.10 -11.22 26.29
CA LEU A 133 -1.45 -11.73 27.49
C LEU A 133 -2.49 -12.46 28.36
N ASP A 134 -2.22 -13.72 28.64
CA ASP A 134 -3.04 -14.53 29.53
C ASP A 134 -2.17 -15.31 30.55
N LYS A 135 -2.75 -16.30 31.22
CA LYS A 135 -2.04 -17.14 32.21
C LYS A 135 -1.01 -18.07 31.57
N ALA A 136 -1.14 -18.38 30.28
CA ALA A 136 -0.21 -19.25 29.56
C ALA A 136 1.02 -18.47 29.06
N GLY A 137 0.94 -17.13 28.99
CA GLY A 137 2.04 -16.26 28.59
C GLY A 137 1.68 -15.15 27.65
N LEU A 138 2.68 -14.64 26.93
CA LEU A 138 2.55 -13.64 25.89
C LEU A 138 2.38 -14.31 24.52
N HIS A 139 1.32 -13.94 23.82
CA HIS A 139 1.01 -14.40 22.47
C HIS A 139 1.06 -13.22 21.52
N ALA A 140 1.72 -13.41 20.40
CA ALA A 140 1.90 -12.36 19.39
C ALA A 140 1.64 -12.90 17.99
N ALA A 141 1.15 -12.05 17.14
CA ALA A 141 1.15 -12.25 15.70
C ALA A 141 1.58 -10.97 15.01
N TRP A 142 2.22 -11.07 13.85
CA TRP A 142 2.57 -9.91 13.06
C TRP A 142 2.52 -10.18 11.57
N ILE A 143 2.14 -9.17 10.80
CA ILE A 143 2.14 -9.20 9.35
C ILE A 143 2.94 -8.02 8.80
N GLU A 144 3.65 -8.24 7.70
CA GLU A 144 4.13 -7.20 6.80
C GLU A 144 3.25 -7.26 5.55
N LEU A 145 2.23 -6.39 5.54
CA LEU A 145 1.14 -6.49 4.58
C LEU A 145 1.61 -6.30 3.13
N SER A 146 2.67 -5.52 2.89
CA SER A 146 3.18 -5.26 1.54
C SER A 146 3.91 -6.46 0.92
N THR A 147 4.47 -7.35 1.73
CA THR A 147 5.19 -8.55 1.26
C THR A 147 4.46 -9.86 1.50
N GLY A 148 3.41 -9.84 2.36
CA GLY A 148 2.67 -11.03 2.76
C GLY A 148 3.39 -11.88 3.84
N GLU A 149 4.42 -11.35 4.50
CA GLU A 149 5.05 -12.04 5.65
C GLU A 149 4.04 -12.10 6.79
N PHE A 150 3.76 -13.32 7.30
CA PHE A 150 2.82 -13.53 8.39
C PHE A 150 3.42 -14.53 9.38
N LYS A 151 3.57 -14.11 10.64
CA LYS A 151 4.14 -14.94 11.71
C LYS A 151 3.32 -14.86 12.98
N VAL A 152 3.44 -15.93 13.76
CA VAL A 152 2.88 -16.06 15.11
C VAL A 152 3.96 -16.52 16.08
N ALA A 153 3.82 -16.15 17.36
CA ALA A 153 4.71 -16.56 18.42
C ALA A 153 3.96 -16.70 19.74
N THR A 154 4.44 -17.60 20.58
CA THR A 154 3.99 -17.77 21.96
C THR A 154 5.20 -17.94 22.86
N ALA A 155 5.21 -17.28 24.00
CA ALA A 155 6.24 -17.43 25.02
C ALA A 155 5.62 -17.47 26.42
N PRO A 156 6.01 -18.42 27.29
CA PRO A 156 5.52 -18.51 28.68
C PRO A 156 5.83 -17.24 29.49
N ALA A 157 6.99 -16.61 29.23
CA ALA A 157 7.37 -15.39 29.90
C ALA A 157 7.45 -14.21 28.89
N ILE A 158 7.04 -13.03 29.32
CA ILE A 158 7.09 -11.79 28.51
C ILE A 158 8.53 -11.52 28.04
N GLY A 159 9.53 -11.76 28.92
CA GLY A 159 10.94 -11.54 28.62
C GLY A 159 11.51 -12.39 27.49
N ASP A 160 10.89 -13.52 27.16
CA ASP A 160 11.35 -14.41 26.09
C ASP A 160 10.94 -13.94 24.69
N LEU A 161 9.94 -13.07 24.58
CA LEU A 161 9.42 -12.61 23.29
C LEU A 161 9.56 -11.08 23.11
N LEU A 162 9.50 -10.31 24.18
CA LEU A 162 9.51 -8.85 24.12
C LEU A 162 10.76 -8.27 23.42
N PRO A 163 11.98 -8.82 23.58
CA PRO A 163 13.15 -8.34 22.82
C PRO A 163 12.98 -8.50 21.31
N ALA A 164 12.43 -9.66 20.87
CA ALA A 164 12.15 -9.90 19.44
C ALA A 164 11.10 -8.94 18.90
N LEU A 165 10.02 -8.67 19.64
CA LEU A 165 9.01 -7.68 19.26
C LEU A 165 9.57 -6.27 19.22
N THR A 166 10.49 -5.93 20.11
CA THR A 166 11.15 -4.62 20.11
C THR A 166 12.08 -4.45 18.91
N SER A 167 12.81 -5.51 18.54
CA SER A 167 13.65 -5.53 17.34
C SER A 167 12.84 -5.51 16.05
N LEU A 168 11.61 -6.08 16.07
CA LEU A 168 10.66 -6.01 14.97
C LEU A 168 10.19 -4.58 14.69
N ASP A 169 10.12 -3.76 15.72
CA ASP A 169 9.70 -2.35 15.71
C ASP A 169 8.40 -2.12 14.94
N PRO A 170 7.27 -2.70 15.40
CA PRO A 170 6.01 -2.61 14.69
C PRO A 170 5.51 -1.16 14.61
N ALA A 171 5.03 -0.78 13.42
CA ALA A 171 4.49 0.55 13.15
C ALA A 171 3.13 0.76 13.84
N GLU A 172 2.41 -0.33 14.11
CA GLU A 172 1.11 -0.31 14.78
C GLU A 172 0.90 -1.59 15.59
N LEU A 173 0.32 -1.44 16.78
CA LEU A 173 -0.05 -2.53 17.68
C LEU A 173 -1.57 -2.62 17.82
N LEU A 174 -2.10 -3.83 17.70
CA LEU A 174 -3.48 -4.16 18.00
C LEU A 174 -3.54 -4.82 19.37
N LEU A 175 -4.39 -4.29 20.24
CA LEU A 175 -4.63 -4.80 21.59
C LEU A 175 -6.14 -4.97 21.80
N ALA A 176 -6.53 -5.85 22.73
CA ALA A 176 -7.91 -5.89 23.17
C ALA A 176 -8.22 -4.63 24.01
N GLU A 177 -9.46 -4.15 23.90
CA GLU A 177 -9.95 -3.00 24.68
C GLU A 177 -9.66 -3.17 26.16
N GLY A 178 -9.02 -2.15 26.77
CA GLY A 178 -8.64 -2.14 28.16
C GLY A 178 -7.34 -2.86 28.53
N ASP A 179 -6.67 -3.55 27.57
CA ASP A 179 -5.41 -4.25 27.87
C ASP A 179 -4.30 -3.27 28.24
N LEU A 180 -4.18 -2.17 27.51
CA LEU A 180 -3.15 -1.17 27.79
C LEU A 180 -3.27 -0.60 29.21
N GLU A 181 -4.49 -0.27 29.63
CA GLU A 181 -4.77 0.22 30.98
C GLU A 181 -4.54 -0.86 32.03
N ARG A 182 -4.92 -2.10 31.76
CA ARG A 182 -4.68 -3.25 32.66
C ARG A 182 -3.18 -3.49 32.87
N TRP A 183 -2.37 -3.39 31.81
CA TRP A 183 -0.92 -3.53 31.93
C TRP A 183 -0.28 -2.37 32.67
N ARG A 184 -0.79 -1.16 32.49
CA ARG A 184 -0.36 0.03 33.24
C ARG A 184 -0.65 -0.12 34.74
N ALA A 185 -1.82 -0.62 35.08
CA ALA A 185 -2.27 -0.78 36.46
C ALA A 185 -1.75 -2.05 37.15
N ALA A 186 -0.89 -2.82 36.49
CA ALA A 186 -0.32 -4.04 37.07
C ALA A 186 0.46 -3.74 38.37
N PRO A 187 0.47 -4.65 39.35
CA PRO A 187 1.25 -4.50 40.58
C PRO A 187 2.74 -4.27 40.32
N HIS A 188 3.42 -3.51 41.21
CA HIS A 188 4.85 -3.15 41.02
C HIS A 188 5.82 -4.36 40.96
N ASP A 189 5.43 -5.50 41.51
CA ASP A 189 6.20 -6.75 41.42
C ASP A 189 6.12 -7.40 40.03
N GLN A 190 5.24 -6.94 39.14
CA GLN A 190 5.09 -7.38 37.77
C GLN A 190 5.90 -6.54 36.76
N ALA A 191 7.21 -6.40 37.01
CA ALA A 191 8.11 -5.64 36.13
C ALA A 191 8.04 -6.01 34.63
N PRO A 192 7.88 -7.31 34.21
CA PRO A 192 7.72 -7.66 32.81
C PRO A 192 6.45 -7.09 32.18
N THR A 193 5.34 -7.00 32.91
CA THR A 193 4.07 -6.40 32.42
C THR A 193 4.22 -4.90 32.23
N HIS A 194 4.94 -4.21 33.13
CA HIS A 194 5.27 -2.79 32.93
C HIS A 194 6.17 -2.57 31.72
N ALA A 195 7.14 -3.47 31.46
CA ALA A 195 7.96 -3.41 30.26
C ALA A 195 7.13 -3.57 28.99
N LEU A 196 6.13 -4.48 29.00
CA LEU A 196 5.18 -4.66 27.90
C LEU A 196 4.30 -3.42 27.70
N HIS A 197 3.80 -2.82 28.79
CA HIS A 197 3.09 -1.54 28.73
C HIS A 197 3.96 -0.43 28.11
N ALA A 198 5.20 -0.27 28.58
CA ALA A 198 6.13 0.72 28.04
C ALA A 198 6.42 0.52 26.54
N PHE A 199 6.56 -0.76 26.13
CA PHE A 199 6.71 -1.13 24.74
C PHE A 199 5.51 -0.70 23.90
N ALA A 200 4.28 -0.94 24.38
CA ALA A 200 3.05 -0.58 23.69
C ALA A 200 2.81 0.94 23.67
N ALA A 201 2.99 1.63 24.81
CA ALA A 201 2.75 3.06 24.94
C ALA A 201 3.68 3.92 24.06
N GLY A 202 4.83 3.39 23.66
CA GLY A 202 5.77 4.07 22.74
C GLY A 202 5.38 3.98 21.26
N ARG A 203 4.24 3.38 20.92
CA ARG A 203 3.82 3.08 19.54
C ARG A 203 2.39 3.51 19.26
N THR A 204 2.00 3.48 17.99
CA THR A 204 0.59 3.62 17.61
C THR A 204 -0.18 2.38 18.08
N VAL A 205 -1.10 2.54 19.00
CA VAL A 205 -1.96 1.47 19.51
C VAL A 205 -3.37 1.63 18.95
N THR A 206 -3.94 0.52 18.47
CA THR A 206 -5.34 0.41 18.10
C THR A 206 -5.99 -0.64 18.98
N GLU A 207 -6.95 -0.22 19.79
CA GLU A 207 -7.73 -1.13 20.60
C GLU A 207 -8.91 -1.68 19.80
N LEU A 208 -9.13 -2.99 19.90
CA LEU A 208 -10.21 -3.71 19.24
C LEU A 208 -11.04 -4.47 20.29
N PRO A 209 -12.34 -4.71 20.02
CA PRO A 209 -13.18 -5.51 20.91
C PRO A 209 -12.54 -6.86 21.24
N ALA A 210 -12.60 -7.27 22.51
CA ALA A 210 -11.92 -8.45 23.03
C ALA A 210 -12.25 -9.75 22.27
N TYR A 211 -13.49 -9.89 21.77
CA TYR A 211 -13.91 -11.07 20.99
C TYR A 211 -13.08 -11.28 19.71
N ARG A 212 -12.44 -10.25 19.19
CA ARG A 212 -11.55 -10.34 18.01
C ARG A 212 -10.27 -11.13 18.31
N PHE A 213 -9.91 -11.26 19.57
CA PHE A 213 -8.71 -12.00 20.03
C PHE A 213 -9.03 -13.44 20.46
N GLU A 214 -10.25 -13.91 20.27
CA GLU A 214 -10.61 -15.29 20.57
C GLU A 214 -9.92 -16.28 19.61
N THR A 215 -9.33 -17.35 20.17
CA THR A 215 -8.51 -18.33 19.43
C THR A 215 -9.29 -19.07 18.35
N ALA A 216 -10.47 -19.59 18.66
CA ALA A 216 -11.23 -20.43 17.72
C ALA A 216 -11.80 -19.64 16.51
N PRO A 217 -12.40 -18.45 16.67
CA PRO A 217 -12.72 -17.58 15.53
C PRO A 217 -11.48 -17.12 14.77
N GLY A 218 -10.40 -16.80 15.47
CA GLY A 218 -9.13 -16.39 14.88
C GLY A 218 -8.53 -17.48 13.98
N ALA A 219 -8.49 -18.72 14.45
CA ALA A 219 -8.02 -19.86 13.64
C ALA A 219 -8.78 -20.01 12.32
N ARG A 220 -10.12 -19.83 12.34
CA ARG A 220 -10.96 -19.88 11.13
C ARG A 220 -10.65 -18.73 10.18
N LEU A 221 -10.59 -17.51 10.68
CA LEU A 221 -10.27 -16.33 9.87
C LEU A 221 -8.90 -16.43 9.19
N VAL A 222 -7.89 -16.93 9.92
CA VAL A 222 -6.54 -17.14 9.39
C VAL A 222 -6.53 -18.22 8.32
N ALA A 223 -7.17 -19.38 8.57
CA ALA A 223 -7.27 -20.47 7.59
C ALA A 223 -7.98 -20.00 6.31
N GLU A 224 -9.08 -19.26 6.46
CA GLU A 224 -9.81 -18.66 5.35
C GLU A 224 -8.96 -17.65 4.57
N ALA A 225 -8.22 -16.76 5.26
CA ALA A 225 -7.37 -15.75 4.62
C ALA A 225 -6.25 -16.39 3.79
N ILE A 226 -5.63 -17.45 4.31
CA ILE A 226 -4.56 -18.18 3.60
C ILE A 226 -5.15 -19.08 2.49
N GLY A 227 -6.43 -19.45 2.58
CA GLY A 227 -7.11 -20.32 1.61
C GLY A 227 -6.88 -21.80 1.86
N VAL A 228 -6.84 -22.23 3.14
CA VAL A 228 -6.64 -23.62 3.55
C VAL A 228 -7.80 -24.10 4.45
N LEU A 229 -7.97 -25.41 4.53
CA LEU A 229 -9.00 -26.02 5.41
C LEU A 229 -8.64 -25.95 6.89
N ASN A 230 -7.36 -26.07 7.21
CA ASN A 230 -6.84 -25.98 8.58
C ASN A 230 -5.37 -25.56 8.57
N LEU A 231 -4.83 -25.24 9.75
CA LEU A 231 -3.47 -24.73 9.92
C LEU A 231 -2.44 -25.80 10.29
N GLN A 232 -2.82 -27.08 10.34
CA GLN A 232 -1.92 -28.19 10.71
C GLN A 232 -0.72 -28.30 9.75
N GLY A 233 -0.91 -28.01 8.46
CA GLY A 233 0.18 -27.98 7.48
C GLY A 233 1.28 -26.95 7.77
N PHE A 234 0.97 -25.95 8.62
CA PHE A 234 1.93 -24.96 9.13
C PHE A 234 2.46 -25.29 10.53
N GLY A 235 2.12 -26.47 11.08
CA GLY A 235 2.53 -26.92 12.41
C GLY A 235 1.71 -26.32 13.56
N LEU A 236 0.54 -25.74 13.28
CA LEU A 236 -0.30 -25.06 14.27
C LEU A 236 -1.62 -25.82 14.48
N GLY A 237 -1.90 -26.19 15.75
CA GLY A 237 -3.23 -26.67 16.16
C GLY A 237 -4.25 -25.52 16.15
N SER A 238 -5.53 -25.87 16.02
CA SER A 238 -6.62 -24.88 16.04
C SER A 238 -6.80 -24.18 17.39
N ASP A 239 -6.21 -24.71 18.44
CA ASP A 239 -6.18 -24.22 19.82
C ASP A 239 -4.93 -23.40 20.14
N HIS A 240 -4.03 -23.20 19.18
CA HIS A 240 -2.79 -22.45 19.40
C HIS A 240 -3.07 -21.01 19.82
N PRO A 241 -2.61 -20.54 21.01
CA PRO A 241 -3.07 -19.26 21.60
C PRO A 241 -2.80 -18.03 20.72
N ALA A 242 -1.71 -18.02 19.95
CA ALA A 242 -1.38 -16.90 19.06
C ALA A 242 -2.34 -16.77 17.86
N LEU A 243 -3.26 -17.71 17.64
CA LEU A 243 -4.27 -17.60 16.59
C LEU A 243 -5.37 -16.58 16.92
N GLY A 244 -5.57 -16.24 18.20
CA GLY A 244 -6.40 -15.10 18.60
C GLY A 244 -5.84 -13.77 18.05
N PRO A 245 -4.63 -13.36 18.45
CA PRO A 245 -3.96 -12.19 17.85
C PRO A 245 -3.84 -12.25 16.33
N ALA A 246 -3.56 -13.42 15.74
CA ALA A 246 -3.49 -13.59 14.30
C ALA A 246 -4.83 -13.31 13.61
N GLY A 247 -5.94 -13.79 14.20
CA GLY A 247 -7.29 -13.48 13.71
C GLY A 247 -7.64 -12.00 13.82
N ALA A 248 -7.24 -11.35 14.92
CA ALA A 248 -7.42 -9.89 15.08
C ALA A 248 -6.68 -9.11 13.97
N LEU A 249 -5.45 -9.51 13.63
CA LEU A 249 -4.69 -8.91 12.52
C LEU A 249 -5.38 -9.08 11.16
N VAL A 250 -5.78 -10.30 10.84
CA VAL A 250 -6.46 -10.61 9.56
C VAL A 250 -7.77 -9.84 9.46
N GLY A 251 -8.57 -9.83 10.53
CA GLY A 251 -9.83 -9.08 10.58
C GLY A 251 -9.61 -7.57 10.38
N TYR A 252 -8.64 -7.00 11.10
CA TYR A 252 -8.30 -5.57 10.98
C TYR A 252 -7.78 -5.20 9.59
N ALA A 253 -6.90 -6.03 9.02
CA ALA A 253 -6.41 -5.83 7.66
C ALA A 253 -7.55 -5.90 6.62
N THR A 254 -8.50 -6.84 6.79
CA THR A 254 -9.68 -6.99 5.93
C THR A 254 -10.59 -5.77 6.00
N ASP A 255 -10.87 -5.28 7.21
CA ASP A 255 -11.68 -4.08 7.43
C ASP A 255 -11.02 -2.86 6.77
N ASN A 256 -9.70 -2.70 6.93
CA ASN A 256 -8.95 -1.56 6.42
C ASN A 256 -8.78 -1.58 4.89
N LEU A 257 -8.55 -2.75 4.30
CA LEU A 257 -8.49 -2.91 2.85
C LEU A 257 -9.88 -2.90 2.18
N CYS A 258 -10.96 -2.97 2.97
CA CYS A 258 -12.33 -3.21 2.49
C CYS A 258 -12.40 -4.47 1.58
N ALA A 259 -11.46 -5.38 1.75
CA ALA A 259 -11.32 -6.62 1.02
C ALA A 259 -10.40 -7.58 1.79
N ARG A 260 -10.52 -8.87 1.53
CA ARG A 260 -9.58 -9.85 2.07
C ARG A 260 -8.16 -9.60 1.55
N PRO A 261 -7.10 -9.64 2.40
CA PRO A 261 -5.71 -9.53 1.95
C PRO A 261 -5.29 -10.78 1.16
N GLU A 262 -5.26 -10.67 -0.17
CA GLU A 262 -5.04 -11.80 -1.08
C GLU A 262 -3.58 -12.30 -1.11
N ASN A 263 -2.64 -11.51 -0.57
CA ASN A 263 -1.22 -11.84 -0.53
C ASN A 263 -0.78 -12.63 0.70
N LEU A 264 -1.66 -12.88 1.66
CA LEU A 264 -1.35 -13.73 2.80
C LEU A 264 -1.49 -15.20 2.36
N ARG A 265 -0.37 -15.88 2.07
CA ARG A 265 -0.34 -17.25 1.53
C ARG A 265 0.30 -18.28 2.46
N SER A 266 0.97 -17.83 3.51
CA SER A 266 1.66 -18.71 4.45
C SER A 266 1.66 -18.11 5.84
N LEU A 267 1.75 -18.99 6.85
CA LEU A 267 1.89 -18.62 8.24
C LEU A 267 3.08 -19.38 8.81
N GLN A 268 3.93 -18.70 9.58
CA GLN A 268 5.10 -19.30 10.19
C GLN A 268 5.09 -19.08 11.70
N GLU A 269 5.42 -20.13 12.44
CA GLU A 269 5.71 -19.99 13.86
C GLU A 269 7.13 -19.43 14.04
N TYR A 270 7.24 -18.29 14.72
CA TYR A 270 8.53 -17.75 15.14
C TYR A 270 9.02 -18.47 16.40
N ARG A 271 10.25 -18.98 16.36
CA ARG A 271 10.90 -19.67 17.48
C ARG A 271 12.15 -18.89 17.87
N SER A 272 12.09 -18.25 19.02
CA SER A 272 13.21 -17.45 19.56
C SER A 272 14.50 -18.27 19.74
N ALA A 273 14.40 -19.58 19.98
CA ALA A 273 15.56 -20.46 20.17
C ALA A 273 16.50 -20.55 18.93
N ARG A 274 16.07 -20.12 17.76
CA ARG A 274 16.88 -20.16 16.53
C ARG A 274 17.68 -18.89 16.24
N THR A 275 17.42 -17.82 16.99
CA THR A 275 18.05 -16.51 16.79
C THR A 275 18.61 -15.97 18.09
N LEU A 276 19.70 -15.22 17.97
CA LEU A 276 20.26 -14.48 19.10
C LEU A 276 19.30 -13.32 19.44
N LEU A 277 18.80 -13.33 20.68
CA LEU A 277 18.00 -12.25 21.21
C LEU A 277 18.93 -11.11 21.65
N LEU A 278 18.81 -9.98 20.98
CA LEU A 278 19.51 -8.75 21.32
C LEU A 278 18.49 -7.77 21.90
N ASP A 279 18.72 -7.33 23.12
CA ASP A 279 17.85 -6.33 23.73
C ASP A 279 18.08 -4.94 23.09
N PRO A 280 17.10 -4.01 23.20
CA PRO A 280 17.18 -2.70 22.57
C PRO A 280 18.36 -1.84 23.04
N ALA A 281 18.82 -2.01 24.30
CA ALA A 281 19.97 -1.30 24.81
C ALA A 281 21.25 -1.80 24.14
N THR A 282 21.38 -3.12 23.99
CA THR A 282 22.49 -3.74 23.27
C THR A 282 22.53 -3.31 21.81
N LEU A 283 21.41 -3.37 21.08
CA LEU A 283 21.34 -2.90 19.68
C LEU A 283 21.76 -1.43 19.53
N ARG A 284 21.32 -0.59 20.46
CA ARG A 284 21.66 0.84 20.48
C ARG A 284 23.11 1.08 20.85
N ASN A 285 23.63 0.41 21.91
CA ASN A 285 24.99 0.59 22.38
C ASN A 285 26.03 0.06 21.38
N LEU A 286 25.67 -0.97 20.61
CA LEU A 286 26.49 -1.47 19.50
C LEU A 286 26.28 -0.68 18.21
N GLU A 287 25.46 0.35 18.22
CA GLU A 287 25.13 1.18 17.05
C GLU A 287 24.75 0.36 15.80
N ILE A 288 23.93 -0.70 15.99
CA ILE A 288 23.60 -1.61 14.89
C ILE A 288 22.82 -0.89 13.79
N PHE A 289 21.75 -0.14 14.13
CA PHE A 289 20.85 0.51 13.19
C PHE A 289 20.94 2.03 13.15
N ALA A 290 21.40 2.63 14.22
CA ALA A 290 21.57 4.06 14.38
C ALA A 290 22.81 4.38 15.19
N SER A 291 23.51 5.45 14.83
CA SER A 291 24.66 5.94 15.61
C SER A 291 24.21 6.67 16.87
N VAL A 292 25.09 6.85 17.83
CA VAL A 292 24.86 7.67 19.05
C VAL A 292 24.49 9.13 18.71
N ARG A 293 24.88 9.63 17.54
CA ARG A 293 24.49 10.96 17.03
C ARG A 293 23.09 11.03 16.47
N GLY A 294 22.39 9.88 16.43
CA GLY A 294 21.10 9.71 15.79
C GLY A 294 21.18 9.46 14.29
N GLY A 295 20.23 8.69 13.77
CA GLY A 295 20.13 8.35 12.35
C GLY A 295 21.01 7.18 11.91
N ARG A 296 20.78 6.72 10.68
CA ARG A 296 21.45 5.56 10.07
C ARG A 296 22.95 5.78 9.78
N PRO A 297 23.41 6.96 9.32
CA PRO A 297 24.85 7.19 9.07
C PRO A 297 25.71 6.95 10.31
N GLY A 298 26.79 6.18 10.14
CA GLY A 298 27.69 5.79 11.23
C GLY A 298 27.29 4.52 11.99
N SER A 299 26.15 3.90 11.65
CA SER A 299 25.76 2.60 12.21
C SER A 299 26.46 1.43 11.51
N LEU A 300 26.46 0.25 12.17
CA LEU A 300 26.96 -0.99 11.56
C LEU A 300 26.21 -1.30 10.24
N LEU A 301 24.89 -1.19 10.26
CA LEU A 301 24.08 -1.38 9.05
C LEU A 301 24.52 -0.46 7.93
N SER A 302 24.75 0.82 8.21
CA SER A 302 25.23 1.78 7.20
C SER A 302 26.62 1.43 6.65
N ALA A 303 27.50 0.90 7.50
CA ALA A 303 28.87 0.56 7.10
C ALA A 303 28.94 -0.68 6.19
N ILE A 304 28.02 -1.65 6.33
CA ILE A 304 28.06 -2.90 5.59
C ILE A 304 26.98 -3.02 4.51
N ASP A 305 26.06 -2.06 4.39
CA ASP A 305 24.99 -2.11 3.39
C ASP A 305 25.50 -1.79 1.99
N GLY A 306 25.91 -2.83 1.27
CA GLY A 306 26.19 -2.81 -0.15
C GLY A 306 25.09 -3.46 -0.99
N THR A 307 23.86 -3.55 -0.46
CA THR A 307 22.76 -4.24 -1.14
C THR A 307 22.35 -3.50 -2.42
N ALA A 308 22.15 -4.27 -3.50
CA ALA A 308 21.71 -3.72 -4.78
C ALA A 308 20.18 -3.68 -4.93
N THR A 309 19.44 -4.31 -4.00
CA THR A 309 17.97 -4.42 -4.08
C THR A 309 17.32 -4.06 -2.74
N SER A 310 16.10 -3.48 -2.80
CA SER A 310 15.31 -3.19 -1.59
C SER A 310 15.00 -4.44 -0.76
N ALA A 311 14.71 -5.56 -1.41
CA ALA A 311 14.49 -6.83 -0.71
C ALA A 311 15.75 -7.33 0.00
N GLY A 312 16.92 -7.13 -0.61
CA GLY A 312 18.24 -7.43 -0.01
C GLY A 312 18.50 -6.56 1.22
N ALA A 313 18.23 -5.25 1.14
CA ALA A 313 18.39 -4.31 2.26
C ALA A 313 17.51 -4.74 3.47
N ARG A 314 16.24 -5.08 3.23
CA ARG A 314 15.35 -5.58 4.29
C ARG A 314 15.82 -6.93 4.87
N LEU A 315 16.40 -7.80 4.04
CA LEU A 315 16.96 -9.06 4.52
C LEU A 315 18.20 -8.84 5.40
N LEU A 316 19.09 -7.92 5.02
CA LEU A 316 20.27 -7.55 5.80
C LEU A 316 19.87 -6.97 7.15
N GLU A 317 18.91 -6.04 7.18
CA GLU A 317 18.37 -5.47 8.42
C GLU A 317 17.83 -6.57 9.36
N ARG A 318 17.04 -7.52 8.83
CA ARG A 318 16.54 -8.66 9.60
C ARG A 318 17.65 -9.56 10.16
N TRP A 319 18.69 -9.81 9.38
CA TRP A 319 19.80 -10.64 9.83
C TRP A 319 20.60 -10.00 10.96
N LEU A 320 20.73 -8.67 10.93
CA LEU A 320 21.37 -7.92 12.02
C LEU A 320 20.47 -7.83 13.26
N ALA A 321 19.15 -7.69 13.08
CA ALA A 321 18.19 -7.64 14.18
C ALA A 321 18.07 -8.98 14.92
N ALA A 322 18.21 -10.10 14.21
CA ALA A 322 18.04 -11.44 14.73
C ALA A 322 19.09 -12.41 14.11
N PRO A 323 20.35 -12.34 14.55
CA PRO A 323 21.41 -13.21 14.06
C PRO A 323 21.07 -14.68 14.29
N SER A 324 21.38 -15.54 13.34
CA SER A 324 21.13 -16.99 13.46
C SER A 324 22.02 -17.63 14.51
N LEU A 325 21.45 -18.56 15.29
CA LEU A 325 22.19 -19.48 16.17
C LEU A 325 22.44 -20.85 15.53
N GLU A 326 21.88 -21.09 14.34
CA GLU A 326 22.01 -22.36 13.63
C GLU A 326 23.39 -22.42 12.93
N LEU A 327 24.32 -23.17 13.52
CA LEU A 327 25.68 -23.32 13.02
C LEU A 327 25.80 -23.73 11.54
N PRO A 328 24.96 -24.68 11.00
CA PRO A 328 24.98 -25.00 9.58
C PRO A 328 24.66 -23.80 8.70
N GLU A 329 23.68 -22.97 9.08
CA GLU A 329 23.30 -21.79 8.34
C GLU A 329 24.38 -20.71 8.37
N ILE A 330 25.02 -20.49 9.56
CA ILE A 330 26.15 -19.56 9.70
C ILE A 330 27.30 -19.98 8.78
N ARG A 331 27.68 -21.27 8.80
CA ARG A 331 28.77 -21.80 7.95
C ARG A 331 28.44 -21.68 6.47
N ARG A 332 27.20 -21.95 6.09
CA ARG A 332 26.73 -21.77 4.70
C ARG A 332 26.86 -20.33 4.23
N ARG A 333 26.48 -19.36 5.05
CA ARG A 333 26.62 -17.93 4.73
C ARG A 333 28.07 -17.52 4.61
N HIS A 334 28.95 -17.98 5.52
CA HIS A 334 30.38 -17.69 5.45
C HIS A 334 31.03 -18.27 4.20
N ALA A 335 30.65 -19.50 3.81
CA ALA A 335 31.16 -20.11 2.59
C ALA A 335 30.76 -19.34 1.33
N LEU A 336 29.48 -18.88 1.26
CA LEU A 336 29.02 -18.01 0.17
C LEU A 336 29.78 -16.69 0.10
N VAL A 337 30.01 -16.04 1.23
CA VAL A 337 30.81 -14.81 1.30
C VAL A 337 32.22 -15.06 0.82
N GLY A 338 32.83 -16.21 1.20
CA GLY A 338 34.14 -16.63 0.73
C GLY A 338 34.20 -16.78 -0.80
N GLU A 339 33.21 -17.39 -1.43
CA GLU A 339 33.12 -17.50 -2.90
C GLU A 339 33.07 -16.14 -3.59
N PHE A 340 32.28 -15.19 -3.03
CA PHE A 340 32.20 -13.82 -3.56
C PHE A 340 33.50 -13.04 -3.41
N ILE A 341 34.17 -13.13 -2.26
CA ILE A 341 35.46 -12.47 -2.02
C ILE A 341 36.54 -12.99 -2.98
N ALA A 342 36.53 -14.29 -3.30
CA ALA A 342 37.50 -14.91 -4.22
C ALA A 342 37.37 -14.41 -5.65
N GLN A 343 36.22 -13.84 -6.05
CA GLN A 343 35.92 -13.47 -7.46
C GLN A 343 35.26 -12.06 -7.53
N PRO A 344 35.97 -10.98 -7.18
CA PRO A 344 35.42 -9.65 -7.05
C PRO A 344 34.84 -9.09 -8.36
N ALA A 345 35.43 -9.42 -9.52
CA ALA A 345 34.91 -8.99 -10.81
C ALA A 345 33.52 -9.58 -11.10
N ARG A 346 33.34 -10.89 -10.84
CA ARG A 346 32.03 -11.55 -10.99
C ARG A 346 30.99 -11.06 -9.97
N LEU A 347 31.44 -10.73 -8.76
CA LEU A 347 30.57 -10.09 -7.76
C LEU A 347 30.05 -8.73 -8.27
N ALA A 348 30.90 -7.93 -8.90
CA ALA A 348 30.51 -6.64 -9.48
C ALA A 348 29.50 -6.81 -10.65
N GLU A 349 29.72 -7.79 -11.52
CA GLU A 349 28.77 -8.14 -12.59
C GLU A 349 27.42 -8.56 -12.01
N LEU A 350 27.41 -9.47 -11.02
CA LEU A 350 26.20 -9.89 -10.34
C LEU A 350 25.47 -8.71 -9.66
N ALA A 351 26.19 -7.84 -8.99
CA ALA A 351 25.61 -6.64 -8.38
C ALA A 351 24.97 -5.71 -9.42
N GLY A 352 25.61 -5.55 -10.60
CA GLY A 352 25.05 -4.81 -11.73
C GLY A 352 23.75 -5.41 -12.24
N SER A 353 23.69 -6.74 -12.41
CA SER A 353 22.47 -7.44 -12.84
C SER A 353 21.35 -7.33 -11.78
N LEU A 354 21.70 -7.39 -10.48
CA LEU A 354 20.75 -7.24 -9.37
C LEU A 354 20.19 -5.82 -9.25
N ALA A 355 20.94 -4.78 -9.61
CA ALA A 355 20.48 -3.39 -9.50
C ALA A 355 19.21 -3.09 -10.34
N GLY A 356 18.97 -3.88 -11.39
CA GLY A 356 17.74 -3.79 -12.20
C GLY A 356 16.57 -4.64 -11.71
N VAL A 357 16.76 -5.44 -10.65
CA VAL A 357 15.70 -6.29 -10.06
C VAL A 357 14.76 -5.41 -9.23
N ARG A 358 13.47 -5.50 -9.54
CA ARG A 358 12.43 -4.78 -8.81
C ARG A 358 12.01 -5.51 -7.55
N ASP A 359 11.30 -4.80 -6.67
CA ASP A 359 10.78 -5.34 -5.41
C ASP A 359 9.54 -6.22 -5.66
N ILE A 360 9.78 -7.42 -6.17
CA ILE A 360 8.72 -8.36 -6.57
C ILE A 360 7.75 -8.66 -5.42
N PRO A 361 8.18 -8.95 -4.18
CA PRO A 361 7.23 -9.21 -3.09
C PRO A 361 6.24 -8.05 -2.89
N ARG A 362 6.71 -6.79 -2.88
CA ARG A 362 5.85 -5.63 -2.71
C ARG A 362 4.98 -5.34 -3.93
N ILE A 363 5.50 -5.56 -5.14
CA ILE A 363 4.72 -5.46 -6.38
C ILE A 363 3.56 -6.46 -6.34
N LEU A 364 3.83 -7.72 -6.03
CA LEU A 364 2.80 -8.76 -5.93
C LEU A 364 1.79 -8.43 -4.83
N GLY A 365 2.23 -7.96 -3.67
CA GLY A 365 1.35 -7.53 -2.59
C GLY A 365 0.36 -6.45 -3.05
N ARG A 366 0.83 -5.44 -3.79
CA ARG A 366 -0.06 -4.39 -4.33
C ARG A 366 -1.01 -4.91 -5.40
N LEU A 367 -0.51 -5.68 -6.37
CA LEU A 367 -1.33 -6.23 -7.45
C LEU A 367 -2.43 -7.15 -6.91
N GLN A 368 -2.13 -8.02 -5.95
CA GLN A 368 -3.08 -8.92 -5.31
C GLN A 368 -4.12 -8.15 -4.50
N ASN A 369 -3.72 -7.07 -3.83
CA ASN A 369 -4.64 -6.18 -3.10
C ASN A 369 -5.26 -5.09 -4.01
N ARG A 370 -5.33 -5.32 -5.32
CA ARG A 370 -6.05 -4.52 -6.33
C ARG A 370 -5.53 -3.10 -6.54
N LEU A 371 -4.33 -2.80 -6.09
CA LEU A 371 -3.62 -1.57 -6.44
C LEU A 371 -2.99 -1.76 -7.82
N ARG A 372 -3.78 -1.53 -8.87
CA ARG A 372 -3.44 -1.85 -10.26
C ARG A 372 -2.62 -0.73 -10.88
N ASN A 373 -1.33 -0.97 -11.09
CA ASN A 373 -0.44 -0.08 -11.82
C ASN A 373 0.26 -0.86 -12.95
N PRO A 374 0.04 -0.53 -14.23
CA PRO A 374 0.66 -1.23 -15.36
C PRO A 374 2.19 -1.23 -15.30
N ARG A 375 2.83 -0.17 -14.78
CA ARG A 375 4.29 -0.10 -14.61
C ARG A 375 4.84 -1.17 -13.66
N GLU A 376 4.05 -1.62 -12.71
CA GLU A 376 4.45 -2.69 -11.79
C GLU A 376 4.54 -4.04 -12.49
N LEU A 377 3.62 -4.32 -13.42
CA LEU A 377 3.72 -5.51 -14.28
C LEU A 377 4.97 -5.47 -15.17
N CYS A 378 5.34 -4.28 -15.69
CA CYS A 378 6.62 -4.11 -16.38
C CYS A 378 7.80 -4.37 -15.46
N GLY A 379 7.73 -3.97 -14.19
CA GLY A 379 8.74 -4.30 -13.20
C GLY A 379 8.91 -5.81 -12.98
N VAL A 380 7.82 -6.58 -13.03
CA VAL A 380 7.87 -8.06 -13.02
C VAL A 380 8.51 -8.58 -14.30
N ARG A 381 8.06 -8.15 -15.48
CA ARG A 381 8.62 -8.49 -16.78
C ARG A 381 10.14 -8.28 -16.81
N ASP A 382 10.58 -7.09 -16.46
CA ASP A 382 11.98 -6.68 -16.51
C ASP A 382 12.85 -7.47 -15.53
N THR A 383 12.30 -7.82 -14.36
CA THR A 383 12.96 -8.68 -13.40
C THR A 383 13.10 -10.11 -13.93
N LEU A 384 12.03 -10.69 -14.49
CA LEU A 384 12.07 -12.03 -15.07
C LEU A 384 13.07 -12.13 -16.24
N ALA A 385 13.20 -11.08 -17.05
CA ALA A 385 14.19 -11.02 -18.13
C ALA A 385 15.64 -11.08 -17.64
N ARG A 386 15.94 -10.71 -16.38
CA ARG A 386 17.29 -10.74 -15.78
C ARG A 386 17.62 -12.04 -15.07
N ILE A 387 16.63 -12.88 -14.75
CA ILE A 387 16.86 -14.13 -14.00
C ILE A 387 17.85 -15.06 -14.66
N PRO A 388 17.85 -15.29 -16.00
CA PRO A 388 18.84 -16.15 -16.67
C PRO A 388 20.27 -15.65 -16.46
N GLU A 389 20.53 -14.35 -16.63
CA GLU A 389 21.84 -13.71 -16.43
C GLU A 389 22.33 -13.84 -14.99
N ILE A 390 21.47 -13.55 -14.02
CA ILE A 390 21.74 -13.72 -12.58
C ILE A 390 22.08 -15.18 -12.28
N GLY A 391 21.30 -16.12 -12.83
CA GLY A 391 21.53 -17.55 -12.67
C GLY A 391 22.88 -18.02 -13.24
N ALA A 392 23.27 -17.52 -14.41
CA ALA A 392 24.56 -17.82 -15.01
C ALA A 392 25.71 -17.27 -14.14
N SER A 393 25.62 -16.04 -13.68
CA SER A 393 26.62 -15.42 -12.80
C SER A 393 26.79 -16.19 -11.48
N LEU A 394 25.70 -16.59 -10.82
CA LEU A 394 25.73 -17.41 -9.61
C LEU A 394 26.37 -18.78 -9.85
N GLY A 395 26.02 -19.46 -10.95
CA GLY A 395 26.56 -20.78 -11.28
C GLY A 395 28.06 -20.81 -11.53
N ALA A 396 28.64 -19.66 -11.87
CA ALA A 396 30.07 -19.52 -12.19
C ALA A 396 30.97 -19.16 -11.01
N LEU A 397 30.38 -18.80 -9.83
CA LEU A 397 31.12 -18.36 -8.65
C LEU A 397 31.67 -19.51 -7.80
N GLY A 398 30.88 -20.53 -7.53
CA GLY A 398 31.28 -21.69 -6.74
C GLY A 398 30.09 -22.60 -6.35
N PRO A 399 30.36 -23.71 -5.61
CA PRO A 399 29.32 -24.70 -5.31
C PRO A 399 28.19 -24.17 -4.42
N HIS A 400 28.46 -23.27 -3.49
CA HIS A 400 27.44 -22.71 -2.59
C HIS A 400 26.56 -21.68 -3.32
N SER A 401 27.13 -20.89 -4.22
CA SER A 401 26.38 -19.97 -5.09
C SER A 401 25.61 -20.73 -6.18
N ALA A 402 26.15 -21.83 -6.72
CA ALA A 402 25.43 -22.72 -7.61
C ALA A 402 24.17 -23.33 -6.95
N ALA A 403 24.23 -23.63 -5.65
CA ALA A 403 23.06 -24.07 -4.88
C ALA A 403 21.98 -22.98 -4.77
N LEU A 404 22.36 -21.68 -4.75
CA LEU A 404 21.40 -20.59 -4.85
C LEU A 404 20.75 -20.51 -6.23
N ARG A 405 21.54 -20.74 -7.32
CA ARG A 405 21.00 -20.82 -8.68
C ARG A 405 19.87 -21.84 -8.77
N GLY A 406 20.02 -23.01 -8.12
CA GLY A 406 19.00 -24.06 -8.11
C GLY A 406 17.65 -23.64 -7.50
N ARG A 407 17.59 -22.49 -6.85
CA ARG A 407 16.37 -21.90 -6.27
C ARG A 407 15.76 -20.82 -7.17
N LEU A 408 16.40 -20.44 -8.26
CA LEU A 408 15.87 -19.47 -9.22
C LEU A 408 15.02 -20.18 -10.26
N HIS A 409 13.84 -19.66 -10.50
CA HIS A 409 12.91 -20.13 -11.54
C HIS A 409 12.74 -19.05 -12.59
N GLU A 410 13.06 -19.35 -13.83
CA GLU A 410 13.09 -18.38 -14.93
C GLU A 410 11.69 -17.99 -15.43
N LEU A 411 10.69 -18.87 -15.26
CA LEU A 411 9.29 -18.67 -15.65
C LEU A 411 9.15 -18.10 -17.07
N PRO A 412 9.71 -18.77 -18.11
CA PRO A 412 9.80 -18.23 -19.48
C PRO A 412 8.40 -17.90 -20.04
N ASP A 413 7.40 -18.74 -19.82
CA ASP A 413 6.04 -18.53 -20.33
C ASP A 413 5.44 -17.23 -19.79
N LEU A 414 5.64 -16.95 -18.50
CA LEU A 414 5.16 -15.70 -17.88
C LEU A 414 5.94 -14.48 -18.38
N ARG A 415 7.27 -14.60 -18.49
CA ARG A 415 8.13 -13.55 -19.05
C ARG A 415 7.68 -13.16 -20.46
N ASP A 416 7.49 -14.16 -21.32
CA ASP A 416 7.16 -13.97 -22.74
C ASP A 416 5.72 -13.43 -22.90
N LEU A 417 4.78 -13.90 -22.09
CA LEU A 417 3.43 -13.35 -22.00
C LEU A 417 3.46 -11.84 -21.65
N LEU A 418 4.18 -11.46 -20.59
CA LEU A 418 4.28 -10.05 -20.17
C LEU A 418 5.01 -9.20 -21.21
N ALA A 419 6.06 -9.72 -21.85
CA ALA A 419 6.81 -9.03 -22.90
C ALA A 419 5.94 -8.80 -24.15
N GLY A 420 5.12 -9.77 -24.52
CA GLY A 420 4.19 -9.66 -25.65
C GLY A 420 3.02 -8.72 -25.36
N ALA A 421 2.47 -8.79 -24.15
CA ALA A 421 1.24 -8.08 -23.80
C ALA A 421 1.44 -6.61 -23.43
N LEU A 422 2.55 -6.25 -22.77
CA LEU A 422 2.75 -4.92 -22.20
C LEU A 422 3.52 -3.99 -23.17
N ALA A 423 3.08 -2.75 -23.22
CA ALA A 423 3.82 -1.66 -23.85
C ALA A 423 5.17 -1.46 -23.13
N ASP A 424 6.18 -0.91 -23.81
CA ASP A 424 7.51 -0.71 -23.22
C ASP A 424 7.47 0.35 -22.09
N GLU A 425 6.73 1.43 -22.29
CA GLU A 425 6.54 2.51 -21.34
C GLU A 425 5.04 2.75 -21.09
N PRO A 426 4.40 1.93 -20.23
CA PRO A 426 2.99 2.11 -19.95
C PRO A 426 2.76 3.32 -19.03
N PRO A 427 1.55 3.91 -19.04
CA PRO A 427 1.16 4.95 -18.10
C PRO A 427 1.14 4.41 -16.68
N ALA A 428 1.11 5.32 -15.69
CA ALA A 428 1.01 4.95 -14.29
C ALA A 428 -0.40 4.51 -13.90
N ASP A 429 -1.42 5.09 -14.54
CA ASP A 429 -2.82 4.82 -14.27
C ASP A 429 -3.46 4.00 -15.40
N VAL A 430 -4.22 2.97 -15.03
CA VAL A 430 -4.97 2.12 -15.98
C VAL A 430 -5.97 2.94 -16.80
N SER A 431 -6.54 3.99 -16.21
CA SER A 431 -7.53 4.86 -16.87
C SER A 431 -6.97 5.65 -18.06
N GLU A 432 -5.65 5.86 -18.10
CA GLU A 432 -4.98 6.51 -19.24
C GLU A 432 -4.94 5.61 -20.49
N GLY A 433 -5.19 4.31 -20.35
CA GLY A 433 -5.12 3.33 -21.44
C GLY A 433 -3.69 3.12 -21.96
N ASN A 434 -3.54 2.57 -23.18
CA ASN A 434 -2.27 2.39 -23.90
C ASN A 434 -1.19 1.54 -23.20
N PHE A 435 -1.56 0.75 -22.19
CA PHE A 435 -0.62 -0.15 -21.50
C PHE A 435 -0.50 -1.53 -22.14
N VAL A 436 -1.43 -1.93 -23.03
CA VAL A 436 -1.32 -3.14 -23.85
C VAL A 436 -0.59 -2.81 -25.15
N ARG A 437 0.39 -3.63 -25.52
CA ARG A 437 1.18 -3.49 -26.75
C ARG A 437 0.29 -3.60 -28.00
N ALA A 438 0.54 -2.79 -29.00
CA ALA A 438 -0.09 -2.93 -30.30
C ALA A 438 0.30 -4.27 -30.96
N GLY A 439 -0.66 -4.93 -31.57
CA GLY A 439 -0.48 -6.26 -32.17
C GLY A 439 -0.71 -7.44 -31.22
N TYR A 440 -0.92 -7.19 -29.91
CA TYR A 440 -1.18 -8.26 -28.94
C TYR A 440 -2.64 -8.75 -29.00
N ASP A 441 -3.60 -7.84 -29.11
CA ASP A 441 -5.02 -8.14 -29.19
C ASP A 441 -5.64 -7.41 -30.39
N GLY A 442 -6.04 -8.18 -31.41
CA GLY A 442 -6.56 -7.64 -32.66
C GLY A 442 -7.90 -6.92 -32.51
N GLU A 443 -8.73 -7.28 -31.52
CA GLU A 443 -9.99 -6.58 -31.27
C GLU A 443 -9.73 -5.21 -30.62
N LEU A 444 -8.83 -5.16 -29.64
CA LEU A 444 -8.39 -3.92 -29.02
C LEU A 444 -7.76 -2.97 -30.05
N ASP A 445 -6.92 -3.49 -30.95
CA ASP A 445 -6.28 -2.68 -31.97
C ASP A 445 -7.29 -2.14 -32.99
N ARG A 446 -8.30 -2.93 -33.35
CA ARG A 446 -9.43 -2.47 -34.17
C ARG A 446 -10.22 -1.35 -33.49
N MET A 447 -10.51 -1.50 -32.20
CA MET A 447 -11.20 -0.46 -31.42
C MET A 447 -10.36 0.83 -31.34
N ARG A 448 -9.06 0.71 -31.12
CA ARG A 448 -8.13 1.87 -31.13
C ARG A 448 -8.10 2.56 -32.48
N ALA A 449 -8.05 1.80 -33.58
CA ALA A 449 -8.08 2.34 -34.93
C ALA A 449 -9.39 3.10 -35.21
N LEU A 450 -10.54 2.56 -34.78
CA LEU A 450 -11.82 3.26 -34.88
C LEU A 450 -11.85 4.56 -34.08
N MET A 451 -11.31 4.55 -32.86
CA MET A 451 -11.24 5.75 -32.03
C MET A 451 -10.28 6.81 -32.61
N SER A 452 -9.13 6.39 -33.14
CA SER A 452 -8.18 7.30 -33.79
C SER A 452 -8.73 7.84 -35.10
N GLY A 453 -9.43 7.00 -35.87
CA GLY A 453 -10.15 7.39 -37.08
C GLY A 453 -11.21 8.46 -36.79
N ASN A 454 -11.97 8.32 -35.72
CA ASN A 454 -12.92 9.34 -35.27
C ASN A 454 -12.25 10.67 -34.90
N LYS A 455 -11.09 10.64 -34.25
CA LYS A 455 -10.33 11.87 -33.95
C LYS A 455 -9.82 12.56 -35.22
N ALA A 456 -9.31 11.80 -36.20
CA ALA A 456 -8.89 12.34 -37.47
C ALA A 456 -10.08 12.90 -38.25
N TRP A 457 -11.19 12.19 -38.31
CA TRP A 457 -12.44 12.66 -38.95
C TRP A 457 -12.96 13.94 -38.29
N LEU A 458 -12.93 14.05 -36.93
CA LEU A 458 -13.33 15.28 -36.25
C LEU A 458 -12.40 16.46 -36.56
N ALA A 459 -11.10 16.22 -36.66
CA ALA A 459 -10.12 17.24 -37.05
C ALA A 459 -10.34 17.72 -38.51
N ASP A 460 -10.65 16.78 -39.40
CA ASP A 460 -10.97 17.10 -40.79
C ASP A 460 -12.31 17.83 -40.92
N LEU A 461 -13.31 17.44 -40.13
CA LEU A 461 -14.60 18.15 -40.01
C LEU A 461 -14.38 19.58 -39.50
N GLU A 462 -13.59 19.76 -38.42
CA GLU A 462 -13.26 21.10 -37.89
C GLU A 462 -12.59 21.94 -38.95
N ARG A 463 -11.62 21.41 -39.68
CA ARG A 463 -10.93 22.12 -40.77
C ARG A 463 -11.88 22.46 -41.91
N GLY A 464 -12.70 21.50 -42.35
CA GLY A 464 -13.67 21.73 -43.43
C GLY A 464 -14.69 22.82 -43.04
N GLU A 465 -15.19 22.78 -41.79
CA GLU A 465 -16.11 23.80 -41.30
C GLU A 465 -15.45 25.17 -41.12
N GLN A 466 -14.17 25.22 -40.70
CA GLN A 466 -13.39 26.50 -40.68
C GLN A 466 -13.22 27.08 -42.07
N GLU A 467 -12.94 26.25 -43.08
CA GLU A 467 -12.82 26.71 -44.49
C GLU A 467 -14.18 27.13 -45.04
N ARG A 468 -15.24 26.35 -44.78
CA ARG A 468 -16.59 26.66 -45.28
C ARG A 468 -17.15 27.95 -44.70
N THR A 469 -16.94 28.20 -43.42
CA THR A 469 -17.50 29.35 -42.70
C THR A 469 -16.57 30.57 -42.69
N GLY A 470 -15.28 30.39 -42.96
CA GLY A 470 -14.25 31.42 -42.80
C GLY A 470 -13.88 31.69 -41.33
N ILE A 471 -14.43 30.95 -40.37
CA ILE A 471 -14.26 31.17 -38.94
C ILE A 471 -13.07 30.35 -38.42
N ARG A 472 -11.86 30.89 -38.43
CA ARG A 472 -10.64 30.21 -38.00
C ARG A 472 -10.64 29.78 -36.53
N SER A 473 -11.47 30.39 -35.67
CA SER A 473 -11.58 30.04 -34.23
C SER A 473 -12.65 29.01 -33.95
N LEU A 474 -13.34 28.48 -34.96
CA LEU A 474 -14.32 27.41 -34.82
C LEU A 474 -13.65 26.13 -34.30
N LYS A 475 -14.26 25.49 -33.35
CA LYS A 475 -13.79 24.21 -32.79
C LYS A 475 -14.93 23.21 -32.67
N VAL A 476 -14.65 21.94 -32.96
CA VAL A 476 -15.56 20.85 -32.69
C VAL A 476 -15.23 20.29 -31.31
N ARG A 477 -16.23 20.28 -30.41
CA ARG A 477 -16.08 19.82 -29.04
C ARG A 477 -17.13 18.76 -28.69
N TYR A 478 -16.92 18.09 -27.58
CA TYR A 478 -17.85 17.10 -27.04
C TYR A 478 -18.24 17.45 -25.60
N THR A 479 -19.53 17.34 -25.29
CA THR A 479 -20.01 17.33 -23.90
C THR A 479 -21.02 16.20 -23.71
N ASN A 480 -21.09 15.68 -22.48
CA ASN A 480 -22.05 14.63 -22.15
C ASN A 480 -23.52 15.05 -22.29
N ASN A 481 -23.81 16.36 -22.30
CA ASN A 481 -25.18 16.90 -22.39
C ASN A 481 -25.69 17.04 -23.83
N PHE A 482 -24.79 17.35 -24.78
CA PHE A 482 -25.16 17.67 -26.16
C PHE A 482 -24.51 16.77 -27.22
N GLY A 483 -23.59 15.91 -26.82
CA GLY A 483 -22.76 15.17 -27.77
C GLY A 483 -21.70 16.06 -28.41
N TYR A 484 -21.40 15.82 -29.68
CA TYR A 484 -20.52 16.70 -30.47
C TYR A 484 -21.27 17.99 -30.84
N TYR A 485 -20.56 19.13 -30.72
CA TYR A 485 -21.07 20.44 -31.06
C TYR A 485 -19.96 21.33 -31.60
N ILE A 486 -20.34 22.36 -32.35
CA ILE A 486 -19.43 23.38 -32.88
C ILE A 486 -19.43 24.58 -31.94
N GLU A 487 -18.27 24.98 -31.49
CA GLU A 487 -18.06 26.14 -30.65
C GLU A 487 -17.58 27.33 -31.50
N VAL A 488 -18.30 28.44 -31.47
CA VAL A 488 -17.93 29.68 -32.15
C VAL A 488 -17.83 30.82 -31.14
N THR A 489 -16.74 31.59 -31.18
CA THR A 489 -16.53 32.76 -30.33
C THR A 489 -17.55 33.87 -30.62
N LYS A 490 -17.93 34.65 -29.60
CA LYS A 490 -18.94 35.72 -29.73
C LYS A 490 -18.60 36.74 -30.81
N SER A 491 -17.33 37.03 -31.04
CA SER A 491 -16.84 37.95 -32.07
C SER A 491 -17.17 37.49 -33.48
N ASN A 492 -17.35 36.18 -33.71
CA ASN A 492 -17.57 35.58 -35.02
C ASN A 492 -19.01 35.08 -35.24
N LEU A 493 -19.93 35.40 -34.33
CA LEU A 493 -21.34 34.98 -34.44
C LEU A 493 -22.04 35.51 -35.72
N HIS A 494 -21.61 36.64 -36.27
CA HIS A 494 -22.13 37.21 -37.50
C HIS A 494 -21.75 36.41 -38.76
N LEU A 495 -20.75 35.51 -38.66
CA LEU A 495 -20.29 34.65 -39.75
C LEU A 495 -20.92 33.25 -39.66
N VAL A 496 -21.71 32.98 -38.62
CA VAL A 496 -22.33 31.65 -38.43
C VAL A 496 -23.40 31.41 -39.48
N PRO A 497 -23.33 30.33 -40.28
CA PRO A 497 -24.31 30.01 -41.30
C PRO A 497 -25.70 29.77 -40.72
N SER A 498 -26.74 29.99 -41.53
CA SER A 498 -28.15 29.83 -41.14
C SER A 498 -28.57 28.37 -40.90
N ASP A 499 -27.77 27.43 -41.36
CA ASP A 499 -27.99 25.97 -41.14
C ASP A 499 -27.53 25.50 -39.79
N TYR A 500 -26.86 26.33 -38.99
CA TYR A 500 -26.46 26.01 -37.62
C TYR A 500 -27.60 26.27 -36.63
N VAL A 501 -27.83 25.30 -35.73
CA VAL A 501 -28.86 25.39 -34.69
C VAL A 501 -28.20 25.70 -33.34
N ARG A 502 -28.42 26.88 -32.82
CA ARG A 502 -27.88 27.33 -31.57
C ARG A 502 -28.44 26.52 -30.37
N ARG A 503 -27.57 25.88 -29.60
CA ARG A 503 -27.91 25.08 -28.41
C ARG A 503 -27.71 25.81 -27.10
N GLN A 504 -26.56 26.45 -26.90
CA GLN A 504 -26.23 27.14 -25.65
C GLN A 504 -25.28 28.32 -25.90
N THR A 505 -25.30 29.30 -25.00
CA THR A 505 -24.31 30.40 -24.94
C THR A 505 -23.52 30.30 -23.66
N THR A 506 -22.19 30.26 -23.74
CA THR A 506 -21.26 30.38 -22.62
C THR A 506 -20.71 31.80 -22.51
N VAL A 507 -19.95 32.13 -21.46
CA VAL A 507 -19.43 33.50 -21.21
C VAL A 507 -18.56 34.01 -22.34
N GLY A 508 -17.96 33.16 -23.17
CA GLY A 508 -17.08 33.57 -24.30
C GLY A 508 -17.46 33.04 -25.69
N ALA A 509 -18.40 32.07 -25.80
CA ALA A 509 -18.68 31.35 -27.04
C ALA A 509 -20.15 30.92 -27.14
N SER A 510 -20.58 30.45 -28.32
CA SER A 510 -21.90 29.87 -28.58
C SER A 510 -21.69 28.43 -29.07
N ALA A 511 -22.45 27.48 -28.53
CA ALA A 511 -22.52 26.11 -29.00
C ALA A 511 -23.64 25.96 -30.02
N THR A 512 -23.34 25.43 -31.17
CA THR A 512 -24.27 25.20 -32.29
C THR A 512 -24.18 23.76 -32.77
#